data_ad30315c607adb0dcb646a66816dc6bd
#
_entry.id   ad30315c607adb0dcb646a66816dc6bd
#
_cell.length_a   1.000
_cell.length_b   1.000
_cell.length_c   1.000
_cell.angle_alpha   90.00
_cell.angle_beta   90.00
_cell.angle_gamma   90.00
#
_symmetry.space_group_name_H-M   'P 1'
#
loop_
_entity.id
_entity.type
_entity.pdbx_description
1 polymer ?
#
loop_
_entity_poly.entity_id
_entity_poly.type
_entity_poly.pdbx_seq_one_letter_code
_entity_poly.pdbx_strand_id
1 'polypeptide(L)'
;FGQFTQRRQFCGLGSVKTNVGHTVGAAGLVSLVKTLLCLDREAIPASLNFEVPNSYLDLVDSPVYMVDQLTSWRRGEAPRRAGVSCFSLAGTNAHVVLEEAPVLPPREVDEGPFCCPLSGRTPDLLRETAGRLARALEDSPGLRLDDVCFTMQVGREHLDERAVIFCEDRAGLLAGLRALEAADGAEADLNTAFVVRNGDPLEGDALTR
;
A
#
# COMPACT_ATOMS: atom_id res chain seq x y z
N PHE A 1 -20.35 -0.37 -23.06
CA PHE A 1 -20.70 -1.71 -22.57
C PHE A 1 -21.79 -2.37 -23.43
N GLY A 2 -22.89 -1.67 -23.77
CA GLY A 2 -24.03 -2.23 -24.52
C GLY A 2 -23.68 -2.89 -25.85
N GLN A 3 -22.56 -2.54 -26.47
CA GLN A 3 -22.06 -3.21 -27.68
C GLN A 3 -21.45 -4.59 -27.41
N PHE A 4 -21.07 -4.87 -26.15
CA PHE A 4 -20.33 -6.08 -25.78
C PHE A 4 -21.13 -7.02 -24.88
N THR A 5 -22.30 -6.60 -24.38
CA THR A 5 -23.13 -7.41 -23.49
C THR A 5 -24.62 -7.05 -23.57
N GLN A 6 -25.47 -8.03 -23.40
CA GLN A 6 -26.92 -7.86 -23.24
C GLN A 6 -27.33 -7.78 -21.77
N ARG A 7 -26.38 -7.90 -20.83
CA ARG A 7 -26.67 -7.77 -19.40
C ARG A 7 -27.02 -6.32 -19.08
N ARG A 8 -28.06 -6.13 -18.26
CA ARG A 8 -28.52 -4.82 -17.81
C ARG A 8 -28.21 -4.63 -16.34
N GLN A 9 -28.01 -3.39 -15.92
CA GLN A 9 -27.87 -2.96 -14.54
C GLN A 9 -26.92 -3.83 -13.69
N PHE A 10 -25.76 -4.19 -14.23
CA PHE A 10 -24.76 -5.00 -13.53
C PHE A 10 -23.54 -4.19 -13.07
N CYS A 11 -23.33 -2.98 -13.59
CA CYS A 11 -22.21 -2.12 -13.28
C CYS A 11 -22.67 -0.91 -12.45
N GLY A 12 -22.32 -0.87 -11.19
CA GLY A 12 -22.64 0.25 -10.30
C GLY A 12 -21.88 1.51 -10.70
N LEU A 13 -22.60 2.62 -10.87
CA LEU A 13 -22.04 3.94 -11.15
C LEU A 13 -22.12 4.80 -9.89
N GLY A 14 -21.01 5.41 -9.50
CA GLY A 14 -20.90 6.30 -8.36
C GLY A 14 -19.93 7.45 -8.60
N SER A 15 -19.95 8.44 -7.73
CA SER A 15 -19.00 9.55 -7.74
C SER A 15 -18.54 9.89 -6.33
N VAL A 16 -17.26 10.20 -6.18
CA VAL A 16 -16.71 10.70 -4.91
C VAL A 16 -17.04 12.18 -4.68
N LYS A 17 -17.42 12.91 -5.73
CA LYS A 17 -17.75 14.34 -5.63
C LYS A 17 -18.92 14.61 -4.70
N THR A 18 -19.83 13.66 -4.55
CA THR A 18 -20.96 13.75 -3.60
C THR A 18 -20.51 13.68 -2.14
N ASN A 19 -19.33 13.14 -1.86
CA ASN A 19 -18.75 13.03 -0.52
C ASN A 19 -17.87 14.24 -0.14
N VAL A 20 -17.00 14.70 -1.07
CA VAL A 20 -15.91 15.65 -0.75
C VAL A 20 -15.90 16.88 -1.67
N GLY A 21 -16.91 17.04 -2.53
CA GLY A 21 -16.95 18.09 -3.53
C GLY A 21 -16.00 17.84 -4.72
N HIS A 22 -15.91 18.81 -5.62
CA HIS A 22 -15.05 18.71 -6.79
C HIS A 22 -13.62 19.20 -6.47
N THR A 23 -12.70 18.28 -6.27
CA THR A 23 -11.28 18.53 -5.91
C THR A 23 -10.40 18.90 -7.12
N VAL A 24 -11.01 19.34 -8.22
CA VAL A 24 -10.36 19.84 -9.46
C VAL A 24 -9.27 18.85 -9.94
N GLY A 25 -8.00 19.23 -9.89
CA GLY A 25 -6.87 18.40 -10.35
C GLY A 25 -6.68 17.10 -9.59
N ALA A 26 -7.16 17.03 -8.35
CA ALA A 26 -7.07 15.81 -7.53
C ALA A 26 -8.28 14.87 -7.69
N ALA A 27 -9.33 15.24 -8.45
CA ALA A 27 -10.59 14.52 -8.51
C ALA A 27 -10.43 13.06 -8.98
N GLY A 28 -9.53 12.80 -9.92
CA GLY A 28 -9.21 11.45 -10.39
C GLY A 28 -8.59 10.58 -9.29
N LEU A 29 -7.61 11.11 -8.55
CA LEU A 29 -6.94 10.40 -7.46
C LEU A 29 -7.90 10.13 -6.30
N VAL A 30 -8.74 11.08 -5.92
CA VAL A 30 -9.75 10.88 -4.87
C VAL A 30 -10.78 9.82 -5.28
N SER A 31 -11.18 9.79 -6.57
CA SER A 31 -12.03 8.74 -7.12
C SER A 31 -11.35 7.37 -7.08
N LEU A 32 -10.05 7.32 -7.38
CA LEU A 32 -9.24 6.11 -7.30
C LEU A 32 -9.22 5.56 -5.86
N VAL A 33 -8.94 6.43 -4.87
CA VAL A 33 -8.94 6.03 -3.45
C VAL A 33 -10.32 5.50 -3.02
N LYS A 34 -11.43 6.18 -3.39
CA LYS A 34 -12.78 5.66 -3.10
C LYS A 34 -12.98 4.26 -3.69
N THR A 35 -12.55 4.04 -4.92
CA THR A 35 -12.71 2.74 -5.59
C THR A 35 -11.87 1.64 -4.95
N LEU A 36 -10.63 1.95 -4.55
CA LEU A 36 -9.77 1.03 -3.78
C LEU A 36 -10.44 0.64 -2.45
N LEU A 37 -10.99 1.61 -1.73
CA LEU A 37 -11.74 1.36 -0.50
C LEU A 37 -13.00 0.51 -0.74
N CYS A 38 -13.69 0.68 -1.87
CA CYS A 38 -14.82 -0.19 -2.22
C CYS A 38 -14.40 -1.65 -2.43
N LEU A 39 -13.26 -1.87 -3.07
CA LEU A 39 -12.68 -3.22 -3.25
C LEU A 39 -12.24 -3.81 -1.91
N ASP A 40 -11.56 -3.03 -1.08
CA ASP A 40 -11.06 -3.45 0.24
C ASP A 40 -12.20 -3.78 1.22
N ARG A 41 -13.22 -2.93 1.28
CA ARG A 41 -14.36 -3.06 2.20
C ARG A 41 -15.48 -3.94 1.66
N GLU A 42 -15.34 -4.48 0.47
CA GLU A 42 -16.36 -5.31 -0.19
C GLU A 42 -17.75 -4.66 -0.26
N ALA A 43 -17.77 -3.35 -0.42
CA ALA A 43 -18.99 -2.56 -0.43
C ALA A 43 -18.88 -1.33 -1.31
N ILE A 44 -19.96 -0.96 -1.98
CA ILE A 44 -20.09 0.28 -2.75
C ILE A 44 -21.02 1.21 -1.99
N PRO A 45 -20.53 2.34 -1.47
CA PRO A 45 -21.37 3.30 -0.75
C PRO A 45 -22.31 4.05 -1.70
N ALA A 46 -23.45 4.46 -1.18
CA ALA A 46 -24.43 5.25 -1.91
C ALA A 46 -23.82 6.57 -2.45
N SER A 47 -24.33 7.01 -3.60
CA SER A 47 -24.14 8.38 -4.06
C SER A 47 -25.00 9.31 -3.23
N LEU A 48 -24.36 10.20 -2.45
CA LEU A 48 -25.08 11.13 -1.57
C LEU A 48 -25.88 12.14 -2.40
N ASN A 49 -27.04 12.57 -1.87
CA ASN A 49 -27.93 13.56 -2.46
C ASN A 49 -28.42 13.17 -3.87
N PHE A 50 -28.52 11.85 -4.14
CA PHE A 50 -29.11 11.34 -5.36
C PHE A 50 -30.55 10.94 -5.09
N GLU A 51 -31.50 11.62 -5.72
CA GLU A 51 -32.95 11.36 -5.58
C GLU A 51 -33.54 10.90 -6.89
N VAL A 52 -33.24 11.62 -7.98
CA VAL A 52 -33.81 11.34 -9.31
C VAL A 52 -32.69 11.43 -10.36
N PRO A 53 -32.58 10.42 -11.24
CA PRO A 53 -31.62 10.50 -12.34
C PRO A 53 -32.01 11.60 -13.33
N ASN A 54 -31.02 12.16 -14.00
CA ASN A 54 -31.24 13.10 -15.09
C ASN A 54 -32.07 12.42 -16.20
N SER A 55 -33.10 13.10 -16.66
CA SER A 55 -34.05 12.59 -17.68
C SER A 55 -33.38 12.24 -19.02
N TYR A 56 -32.19 12.75 -19.29
CA TYR A 56 -31.39 12.37 -20.47
C TYR A 56 -30.63 11.04 -20.32
N LEU A 57 -30.60 10.46 -19.12
CA LEU A 57 -29.96 9.20 -18.86
C LEU A 57 -30.99 8.07 -18.92
N ASP A 58 -30.93 7.27 -19.97
CA ASP A 58 -31.65 5.99 -20.02
C ASP A 58 -30.87 4.95 -19.24
N LEU A 59 -31.22 4.77 -17.97
CA LEU A 59 -30.55 3.79 -17.09
C LEU A 59 -31.30 2.45 -17.06
N VAL A 60 -32.58 2.41 -17.47
CA VAL A 60 -33.42 1.20 -17.38
C VAL A 60 -32.88 0.09 -18.26
N ASP A 61 -32.54 0.43 -19.50
CA ASP A 61 -32.01 -0.52 -20.47
C ASP A 61 -30.47 -0.51 -20.55
N SER A 62 -29.83 0.20 -19.63
CA SER A 62 -28.39 0.37 -19.57
C SER A 62 -27.70 -0.78 -18.82
N PRO A 63 -26.45 -1.12 -19.18
CA PRO A 63 -25.58 -1.97 -18.37
C PRO A 63 -25.23 -1.39 -16.99
N VAL A 64 -25.35 -0.06 -16.83
CA VAL A 64 -25.03 0.64 -15.58
C VAL A 64 -26.27 0.99 -14.78
N TYR A 65 -26.13 1.07 -13.45
CA TYR A 65 -27.13 1.57 -12.53
C TYR A 65 -26.50 2.55 -11.54
N MET A 66 -27.30 3.49 -11.03
CA MET A 66 -26.85 4.38 -9.97
C MET A 66 -26.87 3.65 -8.63
N VAL A 67 -25.77 3.78 -7.89
CA VAL A 67 -25.70 3.24 -6.53
C VAL A 67 -26.32 4.27 -5.59
N ASP A 68 -27.56 4.03 -5.15
CA ASP A 68 -28.38 4.90 -4.29
C ASP A 68 -28.42 4.43 -2.83
N GLN A 69 -27.95 3.24 -2.55
CA GLN A 69 -27.82 2.67 -1.21
C GLN A 69 -26.50 1.90 -1.05
N LEU A 70 -26.12 1.63 0.20
CA LEU A 70 -24.95 0.80 0.48
C LEU A 70 -25.16 -0.60 -0.12
N THR A 71 -24.35 -0.93 -1.11
CA THR A 71 -24.45 -2.18 -1.87
C THR A 71 -23.26 -3.09 -1.52
N SER A 72 -23.57 -4.32 -1.12
CA SER A 72 -22.54 -5.34 -0.89
C SER A 72 -21.85 -5.71 -2.21
N TRP A 73 -20.53 -5.76 -2.20
CA TRP A 73 -19.74 -6.14 -3.37
C TRP A 73 -18.71 -7.20 -2.99
N ARG A 74 -19.22 -8.35 -2.58
CA ARG A 74 -18.39 -9.46 -2.12
C ARG A 74 -17.58 -10.08 -3.26
N ARG A 75 -16.45 -10.66 -2.90
CA ARG A 75 -15.66 -11.48 -3.80
C ARG A 75 -16.47 -12.67 -4.30
N GLY A 76 -16.38 -12.96 -5.59
CA GLY A 76 -17.01 -14.11 -6.25
C GLY A 76 -15.98 -15.01 -6.92
N GLU A 77 -16.42 -15.85 -7.84
CA GLU A 77 -15.53 -16.70 -8.65
C GLU A 77 -14.67 -15.87 -9.62
N ALA A 78 -15.24 -14.83 -10.20
CA ALA A 78 -14.51 -13.89 -11.03
C ALA A 78 -14.03 -12.69 -10.20
N PRO A 79 -12.81 -12.17 -10.48
CA PRO A 79 -12.30 -11.02 -9.76
C PRO A 79 -13.16 -9.78 -10.02
N ARG A 80 -13.37 -8.98 -8.96
CA ARG A 80 -14.08 -7.71 -9.04
C ARG A 80 -13.23 -6.69 -9.79
N ARG A 81 -13.86 -5.97 -10.69
CA ARG A 81 -13.23 -4.94 -11.51
C ARG A 81 -13.97 -3.62 -11.43
N ALA A 82 -13.23 -2.54 -11.47
CA ALA A 82 -13.78 -1.20 -11.50
C ALA A 82 -13.01 -0.31 -12.49
N GLY A 83 -13.73 0.64 -13.09
CA GLY A 83 -13.13 1.70 -13.90
C GLY A 83 -13.22 3.04 -13.20
N VAL A 84 -12.17 3.83 -13.26
CA VAL A 84 -12.14 5.23 -12.81
C VAL A 84 -11.86 6.13 -13.99
N SER A 85 -12.77 7.04 -14.30
CA SER A 85 -12.61 8.02 -15.37
C SER A 85 -12.42 9.42 -14.79
N CYS A 86 -11.50 10.16 -15.35
CA CYS A 86 -11.26 11.56 -15.02
C CYS A 86 -11.16 12.37 -16.32
N PHE A 87 -11.90 13.48 -16.37
CA PHE A 87 -11.97 14.36 -17.54
C PHE A 87 -11.58 15.78 -17.13
N SER A 88 -10.62 16.37 -17.85
CA SER A 88 -10.19 17.75 -17.62
C SER A 88 -10.83 18.70 -18.61
N LEU A 89 -11.05 19.94 -18.18
CA LEU A 89 -11.52 21.03 -19.04
C LEU A 89 -10.57 21.31 -20.21
N ALA A 90 -9.28 21.06 -20.04
CA ALA A 90 -8.26 21.22 -21.09
C ALA A 90 -8.18 20.04 -22.07
N GLY A 91 -9.11 19.07 -21.98
CA GLY A 91 -9.16 17.92 -22.89
C GLY A 91 -8.27 16.74 -22.50
N THR A 92 -7.51 16.82 -21.42
CA THR A 92 -6.74 15.68 -20.89
C THR A 92 -7.71 14.73 -20.19
N ASN A 93 -7.75 13.49 -20.66
CA ASN A 93 -8.60 12.46 -20.08
C ASN A 93 -7.74 11.30 -19.58
N ALA A 94 -8.17 10.69 -18.49
CA ALA A 94 -7.55 9.49 -17.95
C ALA A 94 -8.62 8.45 -17.60
N HIS A 95 -8.30 7.19 -17.86
CA HIS A 95 -9.10 6.06 -17.44
C HIS A 95 -8.20 4.97 -16.87
N VAL A 96 -8.56 4.47 -15.69
CA VAL A 96 -7.83 3.39 -15.01
C VAL A 96 -8.79 2.25 -14.76
N VAL A 97 -8.36 1.03 -15.06
CA VAL A 97 -9.07 -0.20 -14.70
C VAL A 97 -8.37 -0.82 -13.51
N LEU A 98 -9.15 -1.13 -12.48
CA LEU A 98 -8.70 -1.78 -11.25
C LEU A 98 -9.30 -3.18 -11.17
N GLU A 99 -8.53 -4.08 -10.64
CA GLU A 99 -8.96 -5.43 -10.29
C GLU A 99 -8.62 -5.69 -8.83
N GLU A 100 -9.44 -6.46 -8.13
CA GLU A 100 -9.12 -6.86 -6.76
C GLU A 100 -7.86 -7.71 -6.71
N ALA A 101 -7.10 -7.58 -5.64
CA ALA A 101 -5.91 -8.37 -5.44
C ALA A 101 -6.23 -9.87 -5.42
N PRO A 102 -5.38 -10.73 -6.03
CA PRO A 102 -5.57 -12.17 -5.94
C PRO A 102 -5.50 -12.64 -4.48
N VAL A 103 -6.23 -13.70 -4.17
CA VAL A 103 -6.05 -14.39 -2.89
C VAL A 103 -4.73 -15.15 -2.97
N LEU A 104 -3.78 -14.72 -2.18
CA LEU A 104 -2.52 -15.44 -2.08
C LEU A 104 -2.73 -16.72 -1.25
N PRO A 105 -2.11 -17.84 -1.65
CA PRO A 105 -2.13 -19.05 -0.83
C PRO A 105 -1.50 -18.77 0.53
N PRO A 106 -1.87 -19.52 1.56
CA PRO A 106 -1.16 -19.50 2.84
C PRO A 106 0.33 -19.72 2.59
N ARG A 107 1.16 -18.80 3.06
CA ARG A 107 2.61 -18.92 2.93
C ARG A 107 3.15 -19.56 4.20
N GLU A 108 4.09 -20.48 4.06
CA GLU A 108 4.84 -21.02 5.20
C GLU A 108 5.52 -19.87 5.96
N VAL A 109 5.59 -20.00 7.27
CA VAL A 109 6.27 -19.02 8.12
C VAL A 109 7.76 -19.31 8.03
N ASP A 110 8.53 -18.32 7.60
CA ASP A 110 9.99 -18.42 7.63
C ASP A 110 10.46 -18.33 9.09
N GLU A 111 11.26 -19.30 9.54
CA GLU A 111 11.75 -19.38 10.93
C GLU A 111 13.06 -18.60 11.15
N GLY A 112 13.55 -17.90 10.13
CA GLY A 112 14.80 -17.14 10.19
C GLY A 112 16.05 -17.97 9.82
N PRO A 113 17.25 -17.40 9.93
CA PRO A 113 17.54 -16.04 10.36
C PRO A 113 17.10 -14.98 9.37
N PHE A 114 16.76 -13.79 9.87
CA PHE A 114 16.28 -12.68 9.05
C PHE A 114 17.38 -11.61 8.89
N CYS A 115 17.38 -10.96 7.71
CA CYS A 115 18.26 -9.85 7.38
C CYS A 115 17.39 -8.62 7.08
N CYS A 116 17.52 -7.57 7.89
CA CYS A 116 16.78 -6.33 7.74
C CYS A 116 17.74 -5.18 7.42
N PRO A 117 17.93 -4.82 6.14
CA PRO A 117 18.71 -3.66 5.76
C PRO A 117 17.90 -2.37 5.96
N LEU A 118 18.57 -1.34 6.46
CA LEU A 118 18.04 0.02 6.58
C LEU A 118 18.98 1.00 5.89
N SER A 119 18.47 2.12 5.42
CA SER A 119 19.30 3.19 4.90
C SER A 119 18.69 4.56 5.12
N GLY A 120 19.54 5.58 5.10
CA GLY A 120 19.19 6.98 5.21
C GLY A 120 20.17 7.85 4.42
N ARG A 121 19.78 9.08 4.09
CA ARG A 121 20.71 10.05 3.46
C ARG A 121 21.71 10.60 4.45
N THR A 122 21.38 10.59 5.73
CA THR A 122 22.24 11.03 6.83
C THR A 122 22.12 10.04 7.98
N PRO A 123 23.11 10.00 8.91
CA PRO A 123 23.04 9.18 10.12
C PRO A 123 21.74 9.42 10.92
N ASP A 124 21.29 10.67 11.01
CA ASP A 124 20.06 11.03 11.73
C ASP A 124 18.82 10.42 11.07
N LEU A 125 18.73 10.48 9.74
CA LEU A 125 17.63 9.88 9.00
C LEU A 125 17.65 8.34 9.06
N LEU A 126 18.82 7.73 9.13
CA LEU A 126 18.92 6.29 9.33
C LEU A 126 18.38 5.91 10.72
N ARG A 127 18.76 6.63 11.78
CA ARG A 127 18.24 6.44 13.15
C ARG A 127 16.72 6.65 13.22
N GLU A 128 16.22 7.72 12.60
CA GLU A 128 14.78 7.98 12.52
C GLU A 128 14.04 6.83 11.81
N THR A 129 14.61 6.30 10.72
CA THR A 129 14.04 5.16 9.99
C THR A 129 13.96 3.93 10.88
N ALA A 130 14.99 3.65 11.65
CA ALA A 130 14.99 2.54 12.61
C ALA A 130 13.90 2.71 13.67
N GLY A 131 13.79 3.89 14.28
CA GLY A 131 12.75 4.18 15.26
C GLY A 131 11.33 4.10 14.69
N ARG A 132 11.12 4.54 13.45
CA ARG A 132 9.82 4.42 12.76
C ARG A 132 9.45 2.96 12.49
N LEU A 133 10.40 2.14 12.05
CA LEU A 133 10.16 0.72 11.83
C LEU A 133 9.90 -0.02 13.14
N ALA A 134 10.63 0.31 14.23
CA ALA A 134 10.39 -0.27 15.55
C ALA A 134 8.96 0.03 16.04
N ARG A 135 8.52 1.29 15.97
CA ARG A 135 7.14 1.67 16.32
C ARG A 135 6.10 0.93 15.47
N ALA A 136 6.31 0.85 14.15
CA ALA A 136 5.38 0.13 13.27
C ALA A 136 5.24 -1.35 13.63
N LEU A 137 6.34 -2.00 14.05
CA LEU A 137 6.32 -3.37 14.53
C LEU A 137 5.60 -3.51 15.87
N GLU A 138 5.80 -2.57 16.80
CA GLU A 138 5.13 -2.56 18.12
C GLU A 138 3.61 -2.33 17.97
N ASP A 139 3.20 -1.40 17.11
CA ASP A 139 1.80 -1.05 16.86
C ASP A 139 1.05 -2.11 16.07
N SER A 140 1.75 -2.98 15.35
CA SER A 140 1.17 -3.98 14.45
C SER A 140 1.75 -5.38 14.70
N PRO A 141 1.34 -6.06 15.79
CA PRO A 141 1.88 -7.38 16.14
C PRO A 141 1.59 -8.48 15.10
N GLY A 142 0.59 -8.27 14.24
CA GLY A 142 0.25 -9.18 13.15
C GLY A 142 1.14 -9.09 11.90
N LEU A 143 2.07 -8.11 11.83
CA LEU A 143 3.04 -8.04 10.74
C LEU A 143 4.00 -9.24 10.81
N ARG A 144 4.14 -9.94 9.71
CA ARG A 144 5.10 -11.04 9.59
C ARG A 144 6.51 -10.50 9.40
N LEU A 145 7.46 -11.09 10.09
CA LEU A 145 8.85 -10.64 10.08
C LEU A 145 9.54 -10.83 8.73
N ASP A 146 9.27 -11.96 8.07
CA ASP A 146 9.75 -12.28 6.74
C ASP A 146 9.29 -11.24 5.70
N ASP A 147 8.01 -10.82 5.75
CA ASP A 147 7.45 -9.80 4.84
C ASP A 147 8.06 -8.42 5.11
N VAL A 148 8.30 -8.07 6.37
CA VAL A 148 8.98 -6.83 6.76
C VAL A 148 10.41 -6.82 6.22
N CYS A 149 11.19 -7.86 6.49
CA CYS A 149 12.58 -7.96 6.03
C CYS A 149 12.68 -7.98 4.51
N PHE A 150 11.80 -8.75 3.83
CA PHE A 150 11.72 -8.77 2.37
C PHE A 150 11.41 -7.37 1.81
N THR A 151 10.46 -6.65 2.41
CA THR A 151 10.12 -5.29 1.99
C THR A 151 11.30 -4.34 2.14
N MET A 152 12.07 -4.47 3.21
CA MET A 152 13.26 -3.65 3.42
C MET A 152 14.38 -3.98 2.42
N GLN A 153 14.49 -5.24 2.01
CA GLN A 153 15.50 -5.70 1.04
C GLN A 153 15.22 -5.22 -0.39
N VAL A 154 13.97 -5.36 -0.87
CA VAL A 154 13.64 -5.16 -2.29
C VAL A 154 12.74 -3.94 -2.54
N GLY A 155 12.03 -3.46 -1.53
CA GLY A 155 11.04 -2.40 -1.66
C GLY A 155 11.53 -1.03 -1.17
N ARG A 156 12.81 -0.89 -0.83
CA ARG A 156 13.39 0.38 -0.36
C ARG A 156 14.65 0.71 -1.13
N GLU A 157 14.84 2.01 -1.35
CA GLU A 157 16.08 2.53 -1.94
C GLU A 157 17.24 2.36 -0.96
N HIS A 158 18.42 1.99 -1.47
CA HIS A 158 19.63 1.89 -0.70
C HIS A 158 20.40 3.22 -0.79
N LEU A 159 20.31 4.01 0.28
CA LEU A 159 20.90 5.33 0.41
C LEU A 159 22.35 5.22 0.95
N ASP A 160 23.01 6.37 1.17
CA ASP A 160 24.44 6.43 1.49
C ASP A 160 24.78 5.83 2.86
N GLU A 161 24.01 6.18 3.89
CA GLU A 161 24.15 5.62 5.23
C GLU A 161 23.33 4.33 5.33
N ARG A 162 23.96 3.24 5.74
CA ARG A 162 23.35 1.90 5.74
C ARG A 162 23.63 1.17 7.03
N ALA A 163 22.65 0.41 7.48
CA ALA A 163 22.78 -0.56 8.55
C ALA A 163 22.08 -1.84 8.18
N VAL A 164 22.58 -2.97 8.67
CA VAL A 164 21.96 -4.28 8.50
C VAL A 164 21.79 -4.90 9.87
N ILE A 165 20.56 -5.34 10.17
CA ILE A 165 20.26 -6.05 11.41
C ILE A 165 20.00 -7.51 11.04
N PHE A 166 20.76 -8.43 11.63
CA PHE A 166 20.52 -9.86 11.58
C PHE A 166 19.81 -10.28 12.85
N CYS A 167 18.73 -11.04 12.74
CA CYS A 167 17.94 -11.47 13.89
C CYS A 167 17.26 -12.82 13.63
N GLU A 168 17.00 -13.56 14.68
CA GLU A 168 16.28 -14.83 14.59
C GLU A 168 14.76 -14.64 14.75
N ASP A 169 14.37 -13.59 15.46
CA ASP A 169 12.96 -13.32 15.80
C ASP A 169 12.64 -11.81 15.86
N ARG A 170 11.37 -11.51 16.15
CA ARG A 170 10.87 -10.14 16.30
C ARG A 170 11.55 -9.39 17.45
N ALA A 171 11.83 -10.06 18.56
CA ALA A 171 12.45 -9.43 19.72
C ALA A 171 13.87 -8.97 19.39
N GLY A 172 14.63 -9.80 18.68
CA GLY A 172 15.94 -9.48 18.17
C GLY A 172 15.93 -8.30 17.20
N LEU A 173 14.96 -8.27 16.24
CA LEU A 173 14.83 -7.13 15.34
C LEU A 173 14.51 -5.84 16.09
N LEU A 174 13.54 -5.87 17.02
CA LEU A 174 13.20 -4.68 17.81
C LEU A 174 14.38 -4.19 18.65
N ALA A 175 15.15 -5.09 19.27
CA ALA A 175 16.33 -4.73 20.02
C ALA A 175 17.38 -4.02 19.13
N GLY A 176 17.68 -4.58 17.95
CA GLY A 176 18.61 -3.97 16.99
C GLY A 176 18.13 -2.60 16.49
N LEU A 177 16.83 -2.47 16.18
CA LEU A 177 16.23 -1.20 15.75
C LEU A 177 16.32 -0.12 16.84
N ARG A 178 16.02 -0.47 18.09
CA ARG A 178 16.10 0.46 19.23
C ARG A 178 17.53 0.84 19.55
N ALA A 179 18.47 -0.10 19.45
CA ALA A 179 19.89 0.19 19.60
C ALA A 179 20.39 1.16 18.51
N LEU A 180 19.98 0.96 17.25
CA LEU A 180 20.32 1.86 16.15
C LEU A 180 19.67 3.25 16.30
N GLU A 181 18.41 3.32 16.78
CA GLU A 181 17.73 4.60 17.07
C GLU A 181 18.47 5.41 18.15
N ALA A 182 18.96 4.73 19.19
CA ALA A 182 19.64 5.35 20.34
C ALA A 182 21.12 5.65 20.11
N ALA A 183 21.70 5.18 19.01
CA ALA A 183 23.14 5.32 18.74
C ALA A 183 23.53 6.79 18.52
N ASP A 184 24.38 7.34 19.42
CA ASP A 184 24.99 8.66 19.31
C ASP A 184 26.38 8.53 18.69
N GLY A 185 26.52 8.86 17.41
CA GLY A 185 27.83 8.92 16.74
C GLY A 185 28.35 7.58 16.21
N ALA A 186 29.66 7.51 15.91
CA ALA A 186 30.29 6.53 15.03
C ALA A 186 30.47 5.10 15.58
N GLU A 187 30.07 4.81 16.81
CA GLU A 187 30.26 3.49 17.44
C GLU A 187 28.98 3.06 18.17
N ALA A 188 28.04 2.51 17.40
CA ALA A 188 27.07 1.61 18.02
C ALA A 188 27.78 0.25 18.20
N ASP A 189 28.02 -0.16 19.45
CA ASP A 189 28.45 -1.53 19.78
C ASP A 189 27.26 -2.47 19.54
N LEU A 190 27.06 -2.80 18.28
CA LEU A 190 25.92 -3.57 17.81
C LEU A 190 26.40 -5.01 17.59
N ASN A 191 26.32 -5.84 18.63
CA ASN A 191 26.54 -7.29 18.49
C ASN A 191 25.61 -7.97 17.46
N THR A 192 24.66 -7.22 16.90
CA THR A 192 23.63 -7.71 15.95
C THR A 192 23.35 -6.79 14.76
N ALA A 193 24.01 -5.62 14.67
CA ALA A 193 23.83 -4.73 13.54
C ALA A 193 25.18 -4.18 13.05
N PHE A 194 25.40 -4.25 11.75
CA PHE A 194 26.58 -3.69 11.09
C PHE A 194 26.18 -2.37 10.42
N VAL A 195 26.90 -1.29 10.76
CA VAL A 195 26.76 -0.01 10.05
C VAL A 195 27.83 0.03 8.95
N VAL A 196 27.40 0.06 7.69
CA VAL A 196 28.31 0.21 6.54
C VAL A 196 28.13 1.61 5.98
N ARG A 197 29.20 2.41 5.96
CA ARG A 197 29.22 3.72 5.32
C ARG A 197 29.73 3.62 3.88
N ASN A 198 29.27 4.52 3.03
CA ASN A 198 29.73 4.57 1.64
C ASN A 198 31.22 4.95 1.63
N GLY A 199 32.08 4.03 1.15
CA GLY A 199 33.54 4.19 1.10
C GLY A 199 34.33 3.35 2.13
N ASP A 200 33.68 2.71 3.08
CA ASP A 200 34.36 1.74 3.94
C ASP A 200 34.66 0.46 3.13
N PRO A 201 35.90 -0.03 3.11
CA PRO A 201 36.21 -1.32 2.52
C PRO A 201 35.45 -2.40 3.32
N LEU A 202 34.67 -3.21 2.63
CA LEU A 202 34.17 -4.46 3.22
C LEU A 202 35.36 -5.37 3.43
N GLU A 203 35.96 -5.36 4.62
CA GLU A 203 36.98 -6.34 4.98
C GLU A 203 36.29 -7.72 5.02
N GLY A 204 36.82 -8.66 4.22
CA GLY A 204 36.21 -9.96 3.94
C GLY A 204 35.98 -10.88 5.15
N ASP A 205 36.44 -10.53 6.35
CA ASP A 205 36.27 -11.30 7.58
C ASP A 205 34.95 -11.01 8.32
N ALA A 206 34.21 -9.94 7.96
CA ALA A 206 32.95 -9.60 8.59
C ALA A 206 31.78 -10.45 8.07
N LEU A 207 31.92 -11.14 6.93
CA LEU A 207 30.90 -11.99 6.32
C LEU A 207 30.97 -13.47 6.74
N THR A 208 31.95 -13.85 7.57
CA THR A 208 32.17 -15.26 7.97
C THR A 208 32.05 -15.52 9.47
N ARG A 209 31.48 -14.62 10.23
CA ARG A 209 31.18 -14.83 11.65
C ARG A 209 29.72 -14.83 11.95
#